data_e2351c446adc427f58e481e456131956
#
_entry.id   e2351c446adc427f58e481e456131956
#
_cell.length_a   1.000
_cell.length_b   1.000
_cell.length_c   1.000
_cell.angle_alpha   90.00
_cell.angle_beta   90.00
_cell.angle_gamma   90.00
#
_symmetry.space_group_name_H-M   'P 1'
#
loop_
_entity.id
_entity.type
_entity.pdbx_description
1 polymer ?
#
loop_
_entity_poly.entity_id
_entity_poly.type
_entity_poly.pdbx_seq_one_letter_code
_entity_poly.pdbx_strand_id
1 'polypeptide(L)' 'MSIDQHIEELRAELRNAVYRDERRWIEDELAMALAEREAMWAEPEGVLGSAPPF' A
#
# COMPACT_ATOMS: atom_id res chain seq x y z
N MET A 1 12.46 3.48 -9.09
CA MET A 1 11.02 3.68 -8.94
C MET A 1 10.66 3.63 -7.48
N SER A 2 9.91 4.58 -7.03
CA SER A 2 9.56 4.64 -5.62
C SER A 2 8.23 3.95 -5.39
N ILE A 3 7.95 3.63 -4.14
CA ILE A 3 6.70 2.97 -3.82
C ILE A 3 5.52 3.91 -4.07
N ASP A 4 5.75 5.21 -3.90
CA ASP A 4 4.70 6.17 -4.17
C ASP A 4 4.33 6.15 -5.65
N GLN A 5 5.33 6.04 -6.50
CA GLN A 5 5.08 5.98 -7.93
C GLN A 5 4.34 4.70 -8.28
N HIS A 6 4.69 3.61 -7.62
CA HIS A 6 4.05 2.33 -7.84
C HIS A 6 2.56 2.43 -7.46
N ILE A 7 2.28 3.06 -6.34
CA ILE A 7 0.90 3.23 -5.88
C ILE A 7 0.11 4.09 -6.86
N GLU A 8 0.74 5.13 -7.38
CA GLU A 8 0.07 5.99 -8.34
C GLU A 8 -0.28 5.21 -9.60
N GLU A 9 0.62 4.37 -10.04
CA GLU A 9 0.39 3.58 -11.22
C GLU A 9 -0.75 2.60 -10.99
N LEU A 10 -0.79 1.99 -9.82
CA LEU A 10 -1.85 1.06 -9.50
C LEU A 10 -3.20 1.77 -9.46
N ARG A 11 -3.22 2.95 -8.93
CA ARG A 11 -4.46 3.73 -8.88
C ARG A 11 -4.94 4.07 -10.28
N ALA A 12 -4.01 4.41 -11.15
CA ALA A 12 -4.36 4.73 -12.52
C ALA A 12 -4.91 3.50 -13.22
N GLU A 13 -4.29 2.37 -12.98
CA GLU A 13 -4.76 1.15 -13.59
C GLU A 13 -6.14 0.78 -13.08
N LEU A 14 -6.37 0.99 -11.80
CA LEU A 14 -7.66 0.68 -11.23
C LEU A 14 -8.73 1.55 -11.84
N ARG A 15 -8.41 2.80 -12.07
CA ARG A 15 -9.36 3.72 -12.67
C ARG A 15 -9.73 3.29 -14.08
N ASN A 16 -8.77 2.73 -14.80
CA ASN A 16 -8.99 2.30 -16.16
C ASN A 16 -9.43 0.86 -16.30
N ALA A 17 -9.49 0.14 -15.21
CA ALA A 17 -9.87 -1.26 -15.27
C ALA A 17 -11.35 -1.38 -15.59
N VAL A 18 -11.63 -2.21 -16.57
CA VAL A 18 -13.01 -2.40 -17.01
C VAL A 18 -13.60 -3.67 -16.42
N TYR A 19 -12.79 -4.70 -16.35
CA TYR A 19 -13.29 -5.97 -15.87
C TYR A 19 -13.17 -6.09 -14.36
N ARG A 20 -14.16 -6.73 -13.77
CA ARG A 20 -14.22 -6.89 -12.34
C ARG A 20 -13.03 -7.67 -11.79
N ASP A 21 -12.65 -8.73 -12.46
CA ASP A 21 -11.54 -9.55 -12.01
C ASP A 21 -10.25 -8.76 -12.01
N GLU A 22 -10.04 -7.99 -13.04
CA GLU A 22 -8.87 -7.17 -13.16
C GLU A 22 -8.84 -6.12 -12.07
N ARG A 23 -9.98 -5.53 -11.83
CA ARG A 23 -10.12 -4.52 -10.81
C ARG A 23 -9.78 -5.07 -9.45
N ARG A 24 -10.29 -6.25 -9.15
CA ARG A 24 -10.06 -6.88 -7.88
C ARG A 24 -8.58 -7.18 -7.68
N TRP A 25 -7.94 -7.66 -8.73
CA TRP A 25 -6.53 -7.96 -8.67
C TRP A 25 -5.70 -6.71 -8.40
N ILE A 26 -6.05 -5.61 -9.07
CA ILE A 26 -5.36 -4.36 -8.87
C ILE A 26 -5.61 -3.83 -7.46
N GLU A 27 -6.81 -4.00 -6.97
CA GLU A 27 -7.14 -3.56 -5.62
C GLU A 27 -6.30 -4.30 -4.59
N ASP A 28 -6.09 -5.58 -4.80
CA ASP A 28 -5.29 -6.38 -3.90
C ASP A 28 -3.85 -5.89 -3.94
N GLU A 29 -3.34 -5.63 -5.13
CA GLU A 29 -1.99 -5.14 -5.27
C GLU A 29 -1.85 -3.78 -4.61
N LEU A 30 -2.83 -2.94 -4.79
CA LEU A 30 -2.80 -1.61 -4.21
C LEU A 30 -2.81 -1.69 -2.68
N ALA A 31 -3.63 -2.57 -2.15
CA ALA A 31 -3.71 -2.73 -0.70
C ALA A 31 -2.36 -3.18 -0.15
N MET A 32 -1.70 -4.08 -0.84
CA MET A 32 -0.40 -4.54 -0.41
C MET A 32 0.64 -3.42 -0.49
N ALA A 33 0.57 -2.65 -1.56
CA ALA A 33 1.51 -1.55 -1.73
C ALA A 33 1.31 -0.49 -0.65
N LEU A 34 0.06 -0.22 -0.33
CA LEU A 34 -0.23 0.76 0.72
C LEU A 34 0.23 0.27 2.08
N ALA A 35 0.07 -1.02 2.33
CA ALA A 35 0.51 -1.58 3.58
C ALA A 35 2.03 -1.52 3.68
N GLU A 36 2.70 -1.75 2.58
CA GLU A 36 4.15 -1.68 2.54
C GLU A 36 4.62 -0.25 2.79
N ARG A 37 3.93 0.69 2.19
CA ARG A 37 4.25 2.09 2.37
C ARG A 37 4.08 2.48 3.82
N GLU A 38 3.02 2.02 4.43
CA GLU A 38 2.77 2.32 5.83
C GLU A 38 3.86 1.73 6.71
N ALA A 39 4.29 0.54 6.40
CA ALA A 39 5.34 -0.09 7.16
C ALA A 39 6.64 0.69 7.05
N MET A 40 6.87 1.29 5.90
CA MET A 40 8.06 2.07 5.70
C MET A 40 8.01 3.37 6.49
N TRP A 41 6.82 3.95 6.58
CA TRP A 41 6.65 5.19 7.29
C TRP A 41 6.65 4.97 8.80
N ALA A 42 6.05 3.89 9.24
CA ALA A 42 5.96 3.59 10.65
C ALA A 42 7.23 2.91 11.11
N GLU A 43 8.11 3.66 11.67
CA GLU A 43 9.37 3.13 12.11
C GLU A 43 9.18 2.13 13.23
N PRO A 44 9.75 0.98 13.08
CA PRO A 44 9.56 -0.03 14.08
C PRO A 44 10.02 0.38 15.46
N GLU A 45 11.12 1.05 15.51
CA GLU A 45 11.61 1.40 16.80
C GLU A 45 10.69 2.37 17.44
N GLY A 46 10.10 3.20 16.68
CA GLY A 46 9.14 4.10 17.24
C GLY A 46 8.00 3.35 17.80
N VAL A 47 7.56 2.41 17.05
CA VAL A 47 6.46 1.64 17.50
C VAL A 47 6.79 0.88 18.71
N LEU A 48 7.91 0.25 18.68
CA LEU A 48 8.22 -0.48 19.76
C LEU A 48 8.45 0.27 20.93
N GLY A 49 9.07 1.31 20.78
CA GLY A 49 9.27 2.13 21.90
C GLY A 49 8.00 2.42 22.54
N SER A 50 7.08 2.68 21.80
CA SER A 50 5.87 3.06 22.34
C SER A 50 5.22 1.94 22.98
N ALA A 51 5.48 0.98 22.49
CA ALA A 51 4.76 -0.08 22.98
C ALA A 51 4.56 -0.03 24.36
N PRO A 52 4.18 0.13 24.75
CA PRO A 52 4.11 0.24 25.79
C PRO A 52 3.72 -0.12 26.62
N PRO A 53 3.80 0.09 26.79
CA PRO A 53 3.65 -0.27 27.51
C PRO A 53 2.80 -0.72 28.07
N PHE A 54 2.59 -0.69 27.83
CA PHE A 54 2.13 -0.97 28.19
C PHE A 54 1.93 -1.22 28.41
#